data_c039941bb5f26e182ce4d2df80cdab4d
#
_entry.id   c039941bb5f26e182ce4d2df80cdab4d
#
_cell.length_a   1.000
_cell.length_b   1.000
_cell.length_c   1.000
_cell.angle_alpha   90.00
_cell.angle_beta   90.00
_cell.angle_gamma   90.00
#
_symmetry.space_group_name_H-M   'P 1'
#
loop_
_entity.id
_entity.type
_entity.pdbx_description
1 polymer ?
#
loop_
_entity_poly.entity_id
_entity_poly.type
_entity_poly.pdbx_seq_one_letter_code
_entity_poly.pdbx_strand_id
1 'polypeptide(L)'
;MMDYIISWTLRCAVDNSCVGKPILMKQCKKILCKLIGIDEPHVVEVMNVETWKQDQYIDLWVHVELVIDGKAESHAILIENKYYTGLHDATDDDGVRRNQLLVYRKRFDKYYETQEKEWVRHYCLITCIEREEPEKFEKYLVAHDYGYKIFTFYELLGENVEYKESDI
;
A
#
# COMPACT_ATOMS: atom_id res chain seq x y z
N MET A 1 11.40 8.05 -5.84
CA MET A 1 12.23 7.54 -4.71
C MET A 1 11.36 6.83 -3.67
N MET A 2 10.22 7.38 -3.28
CA MET A 2 9.29 6.81 -2.30
C MET A 2 8.82 5.40 -2.66
N ASP A 3 8.44 5.18 -3.92
CA ASP A 3 7.96 3.90 -4.41
C ASP A 3 8.97 2.77 -4.21
N TYR A 4 10.26 3.09 -4.28
CA TYR A 4 11.32 2.12 -4.01
C TYR A 4 11.39 1.72 -2.54
N ILE A 5 11.23 2.69 -1.63
CA ILE A 5 11.27 2.44 -0.19
C ILE A 5 10.06 1.59 0.20
N ILE A 6 8.85 1.97 -0.25
CA ILE A 6 7.63 1.22 0.06
C ILE A 6 7.70 -0.18 -0.57
N SER A 7 8.09 -0.28 -1.85
CA SER A 7 8.26 -1.57 -2.53
C SER A 7 9.23 -2.48 -1.78
N TRP A 8 10.38 -1.96 -1.35
CA TRP A 8 11.35 -2.72 -0.56
C TRP A 8 10.78 -3.14 0.79
N THR A 9 10.16 -2.21 1.51
CA THR A 9 9.51 -2.48 2.81
C THR A 9 8.50 -3.61 2.72
N LEU A 10 7.62 -3.58 1.71
CA LEU A 10 6.59 -4.60 1.56
C LEU A 10 7.18 -5.97 1.21
N ARG A 11 8.24 -6.03 0.39
CA ARG A 11 8.93 -7.29 0.09
C ARG A 11 9.67 -7.85 1.31
N CYS A 12 10.19 -7.00 2.19
CA CYS A 12 10.78 -7.42 3.47
C CYS A 12 9.75 -7.97 4.48
N ALA A 13 8.45 -7.82 4.21
CA ALA A 13 7.39 -8.40 5.04
C ALA A 13 7.21 -9.91 4.84
N VAL A 14 7.77 -10.48 3.78
CA VAL A 14 7.72 -11.94 3.52
C VAL A 14 8.45 -12.69 4.63
N ASP A 15 7.81 -13.70 5.18
CA ASP A 15 8.40 -14.50 6.25
C ASP A 15 9.72 -15.13 5.78
N ASN A 16 10.75 -15.02 6.61
CA ASN A 16 12.13 -15.44 6.35
C ASN A 16 12.88 -14.67 5.22
N SER A 17 12.33 -13.57 4.70
CA SER A 17 13.00 -12.75 3.68
C SER A 17 14.26 -12.02 4.20
N CYS A 18 14.23 -11.60 5.46
CA CYS A 18 15.30 -10.85 6.12
C CYS A 18 15.99 -11.71 7.17
N VAL A 19 16.71 -12.74 6.72
CA VAL A 19 17.45 -13.66 7.59
C VAL A 19 18.42 -12.88 8.48
N GLY A 20 18.34 -13.11 9.80
CA GLY A 20 19.16 -12.43 10.79
C GLY A 20 18.62 -11.05 11.22
N LYS A 21 17.50 -10.59 10.67
CA LYS A 21 16.88 -9.30 11.01
C LYS A 21 15.38 -9.42 11.34
N PRO A 22 15.02 -10.17 12.39
CA PRO A 22 13.62 -10.48 12.72
C PRO A 22 12.81 -9.25 13.11
N ILE A 23 13.44 -8.24 13.71
CA ILE A 23 12.77 -7.00 14.10
C ILE A 23 12.35 -6.21 12.88
N LEU A 24 13.25 -6.05 11.90
CA LEU A 24 12.97 -5.38 10.63
C LEU A 24 11.81 -6.06 9.90
N MET A 25 11.88 -7.38 9.72
CA MET A 25 10.82 -8.17 9.09
C MET A 25 9.48 -7.98 9.81
N LYS A 26 9.45 -8.02 11.14
CA LYS A 26 8.25 -7.82 11.94
C LYS A 26 7.63 -6.42 11.71
N GLN A 27 8.44 -5.37 11.61
CA GLN A 27 7.97 -4.01 11.34
C GLN A 27 7.43 -3.88 9.91
N CYS A 28 8.13 -4.43 8.94
CA CYS A 28 7.65 -4.46 7.54
C CYS A 28 6.31 -5.19 7.42
N LYS A 29 6.14 -6.30 8.12
CA LYS A 29 4.90 -7.07 8.18
C LYS A 29 3.75 -6.27 8.82
N LYS A 30 4.03 -5.51 9.89
CA LYS A 30 3.03 -4.61 10.49
C LYS A 30 2.56 -3.54 9.51
N ILE A 31 3.47 -2.95 8.74
CA ILE A 31 3.13 -1.95 7.72
C ILE A 31 2.24 -2.58 6.65
N LEU A 32 2.61 -3.75 6.13
CA LEU A 32 1.80 -4.48 5.16
C LEU A 32 0.39 -4.75 5.71
N CYS A 33 0.30 -5.27 6.94
CA CYS A 33 -0.99 -5.58 7.57
C CYS A 33 -1.87 -4.33 7.76
N LYS A 34 -1.29 -3.17 8.10
CA LYS A 34 -2.04 -1.90 8.15
C LYS A 34 -2.66 -1.55 6.78
N LEU A 35 -1.89 -1.69 5.70
CA LEU A 35 -2.38 -1.37 4.35
C LEU A 35 -3.56 -2.26 3.94
N ILE A 36 -3.54 -3.54 4.31
CA ILE A 36 -4.60 -4.51 3.99
C ILE A 36 -5.68 -4.64 5.06
N GLY A 37 -5.57 -3.87 6.16
CA GLY A 37 -6.60 -3.80 7.21
C GLY A 37 -6.62 -5.00 8.15
N ILE A 38 -5.47 -5.62 8.42
CA ILE A 38 -5.30 -6.71 9.40
C ILE A 38 -4.68 -6.14 10.67
N ASP A 39 -5.41 -6.22 11.79
CA ASP A 39 -4.98 -5.64 13.06
C ASP A 39 -4.01 -6.54 13.84
N GLU A 40 -4.02 -7.85 13.57
CA GLU A 40 -3.21 -8.84 14.27
C GLU A 40 -2.12 -9.46 13.36
N PRO A 41 -0.98 -8.77 13.12
CA PRO A 41 0.06 -9.25 12.22
C PRO A 41 0.65 -10.61 12.58
N HIS A 42 0.57 -11.02 13.85
CA HIS A 42 1.14 -12.27 14.34
C HIS A 42 0.38 -13.53 13.86
N VAL A 43 -0.90 -13.39 13.45
CA VAL A 43 -1.68 -14.52 12.91
C VAL A 43 -1.51 -14.69 11.39
N VAL A 44 -0.75 -13.79 10.77
CA VAL A 44 -0.51 -13.78 9.32
C VAL A 44 0.84 -14.37 8.99
N GLU A 45 0.88 -15.30 8.06
CA GLU A 45 2.09 -15.74 7.38
C GLU A 45 2.12 -15.14 5.97
N VAL A 46 3.13 -14.32 5.69
CA VAL A 46 3.30 -13.68 4.38
C VAL A 46 4.18 -14.57 3.53
N MET A 47 3.60 -15.17 2.49
CA MET A 47 4.25 -16.15 1.63
C MET A 47 5.02 -15.51 0.49
N ASN A 48 4.45 -14.49 -0.14
CA ASN A 48 5.07 -13.78 -1.25
C ASN A 48 4.55 -12.35 -1.37
N VAL A 49 5.41 -11.44 -1.82
CA VAL A 49 5.06 -10.07 -2.19
C VAL A 49 5.75 -9.73 -3.50
N GLU A 50 4.97 -9.37 -4.50
CA GLU A 50 5.43 -8.87 -5.80
C GLU A 50 5.00 -7.41 -5.97
N THR A 51 5.87 -6.61 -6.56
CA THR A 51 5.62 -5.17 -6.73
C THR A 51 5.98 -4.71 -8.13
N TRP A 52 5.10 -3.92 -8.73
CA TRP A 52 5.31 -3.24 -10.01
C TRP A 52 5.18 -1.74 -9.81
N LYS A 53 6.16 -0.98 -10.31
CA LYS A 53 6.21 0.48 -10.18
C LYS A 53 5.79 1.13 -11.49
N GLN A 54 4.98 2.18 -11.38
CA GLN A 54 4.51 2.99 -12.50
C GLN A 54 3.83 2.16 -13.61
N ASP A 55 3.22 1.04 -13.23
CA ASP A 55 2.41 0.27 -14.17
C ASP A 55 1.05 0.96 -14.37
N GLN A 56 0.70 1.22 -15.61
CA GLN A 56 -0.51 1.95 -16.02
C GLN A 56 -0.68 3.31 -15.28
N TYR A 57 0.44 4.01 -15.02
CA TYR A 57 0.53 5.27 -14.27
C TYR A 57 0.24 5.16 -12.77
N ILE A 58 0.01 3.97 -12.23
CA ILE A 58 -0.11 3.69 -10.81
C ILE A 58 1.30 3.68 -10.19
N ASP A 59 1.50 4.44 -9.11
CA ASP A 59 2.82 4.58 -8.49
C ASP A 59 3.38 3.23 -8.04
N LEU A 60 2.56 2.43 -7.36
CA LEU A 60 2.93 1.09 -6.94
C LEU A 60 1.72 0.15 -6.97
N TRP A 61 1.90 -0.97 -7.66
CA TRP A 61 0.97 -2.09 -7.72
C TRP A 61 1.57 -3.28 -6.98
N VAL A 62 0.83 -3.88 -6.06
CA VAL A 62 1.36 -4.93 -5.18
C VAL A 62 0.44 -6.15 -5.19
N HIS A 63 1.03 -7.33 -5.33
CA HIS A 63 0.39 -8.61 -5.03
C HIS A 63 0.97 -9.20 -3.75
N VAL A 64 0.10 -9.70 -2.90
CA VAL A 64 0.47 -10.36 -1.65
C VAL A 64 -0.23 -11.71 -1.57
N GLU A 65 0.55 -12.74 -1.35
CA GLU A 65 0.04 -14.07 -0.98
C GLU A 65 0.31 -14.29 0.51
N LEU A 66 -0.72 -14.61 1.24
CA LEU A 66 -0.63 -14.84 2.67
C LEU A 66 -1.53 -15.96 3.15
N VAL A 67 -1.26 -16.43 4.36
CA VAL A 67 -2.09 -17.42 5.06
C VAL A 67 -2.55 -16.81 6.38
N ILE A 68 -3.86 -16.83 6.62
CA ILE A 68 -4.47 -16.42 7.87
C ILE A 68 -5.33 -17.58 8.37
N ASP A 69 -5.10 -18.02 9.62
CA ASP A 69 -5.83 -19.14 10.22
C ASP A 69 -5.88 -20.41 9.34
N GLY A 70 -4.78 -20.70 8.67
CA GLY A 70 -4.63 -21.85 7.77
C GLY A 70 -5.32 -21.68 6.41
N LYS A 71 -5.88 -20.50 6.09
CA LYS A 71 -6.50 -20.20 4.80
C LYS A 71 -5.57 -19.32 3.97
N ALA A 72 -5.32 -19.75 2.73
CA ALA A 72 -4.57 -18.94 1.77
C ALA A 72 -5.47 -17.83 1.22
N GLU A 73 -4.94 -16.62 1.18
CA GLU A 73 -5.60 -15.45 0.62
C GLU A 73 -4.64 -14.70 -0.31
N SER A 74 -5.21 -14.12 -1.37
CA SER A 74 -4.49 -13.29 -2.33
C SER A 74 -5.01 -11.86 -2.26
N HIS A 75 -4.11 -10.93 -1.98
CA HIS A 75 -4.44 -9.52 -1.86
C HIS A 75 -3.73 -8.71 -2.94
N ALA A 76 -4.43 -7.74 -3.51
CA ALA A 76 -3.88 -6.79 -4.45
C ALA A 76 -4.03 -5.38 -3.88
N ILE A 77 -2.95 -4.59 -3.94
CA ILE A 77 -2.93 -3.24 -3.37
C ILE A 77 -2.53 -2.26 -4.47
N LEU A 78 -3.37 -1.27 -4.68
CA LEU A 78 -3.04 -0.06 -5.42
C LEU A 78 -2.55 0.99 -4.43
N ILE A 79 -1.34 1.51 -4.63
CA ILE A 79 -0.76 2.57 -3.78
C ILE A 79 -0.46 3.78 -4.64
N GLU A 80 -1.01 4.92 -4.26
CA GLU A 80 -0.69 6.24 -4.79
C GLU A 80 0.08 7.03 -3.74
N ASN A 81 1.25 7.54 -4.10
CA ASN A 81 2.12 8.29 -3.21
C ASN A 81 2.00 9.79 -3.46
N LYS A 82 1.68 10.55 -2.43
CA LYS A 82 1.60 12.02 -2.48
C LYS A 82 2.54 12.64 -1.47
N TYR A 83 3.71 13.04 -1.96
CA TYR A 83 4.71 13.66 -1.09
C TYR A 83 4.30 15.08 -0.69
N TYR A 84 4.32 16.03 -1.63
CA TYR A 84 3.83 17.40 -1.43
C TYR A 84 2.85 17.83 -2.52
N THR A 85 2.66 17.01 -3.53
CA THR A 85 1.80 17.29 -4.67
C THR A 85 0.33 17.10 -4.32
N GLY A 86 -0.54 17.86 -4.99
CA GLY A 86 -1.98 17.65 -4.95
C GLY A 86 -2.42 16.47 -5.83
N LEU A 87 -3.70 16.17 -5.73
CA LEU A 87 -4.38 15.31 -6.69
C LEU A 87 -4.64 16.12 -7.96
N HIS A 88 -4.57 15.48 -9.12
CA HIS A 88 -4.85 16.08 -10.41
C HIS A 88 -5.78 15.19 -11.23
N ASP A 89 -6.22 15.69 -12.38
CA ASP A 89 -7.01 14.91 -13.30
C ASP A 89 -6.12 14.07 -14.21
N ALA A 90 -6.61 12.89 -14.54
CA ALA A 90 -6.06 12.00 -15.55
C ALA A 90 -7.14 11.71 -16.60
N THR A 91 -6.72 11.31 -17.80
CA THR A 91 -7.64 10.89 -18.86
C THR A 91 -7.90 9.39 -18.71
N ASP A 92 -9.17 9.00 -18.63
CA ASP A 92 -9.58 7.61 -18.59
C ASP A 92 -9.53 6.95 -19.99
N ASP A 93 -9.84 5.65 -20.04
CA ASP A 93 -9.81 4.89 -21.30
C ASP A 93 -10.86 5.36 -22.32
N ASP A 94 -11.89 6.09 -21.87
CA ASP A 94 -12.94 6.68 -22.72
C ASP A 94 -12.57 8.09 -23.20
N GLY A 95 -11.39 8.60 -22.88
CA GLY A 95 -10.90 9.93 -23.24
C GLY A 95 -11.45 11.05 -22.34
N VAL A 96 -12.12 10.74 -21.25
CA VAL A 96 -12.72 11.71 -20.33
C VAL A 96 -11.74 12.03 -19.21
N ARG A 97 -11.59 13.33 -18.88
CA ARG A 97 -10.78 13.76 -17.74
C ARG A 97 -11.55 13.59 -16.43
N ARG A 98 -10.94 12.89 -15.50
CA ARG A 98 -11.47 12.60 -14.17
C ARG A 98 -10.35 12.68 -13.14
N ASN A 99 -10.72 12.72 -11.84
CA ASN A 99 -9.71 12.60 -10.78
C ASN A 99 -8.85 11.34 -10.99
N GLN A 100 -7.53 11.50 -10.88
CA GLN A 100 -6.55 10.42 -11.13
C GLN A 100 -6.83 9.16 -10.28
N LEU A 101 -7.28 9.31 -9.03
CA LEU A 101 -7.57 8.17 -8.15
C LEU A 101 -8.70 7.30 -8.72
N LEU A 102 -9.73 7.92 -9.28
CA LEU A 102 -10.82 7.19 -9.92
C LEU A 102 -10.34 6.47 -11.19
N VAL A 103 -9.52 7.14 -12.01
CA VAL A 103 -8.96 6.55 -13.25
C VAL A 103 -8.09 5.34 -12.92
N TYR A 104 -7.19 5.48 -11.95
CA TYR A 104 -6.28 4.41 -11.57
C TYR A 104 -7.01 3.23 -10.93
N ARG A 105 -7.99 3.50 -10.07
CA ARG A 105 -8.84 2.45 -9.51
C ARG A 105 -9.57 1.65 -10.59
N LYS A 106 -10.16 2.32 -11.57
CA LYS A 106 -10.85 1.64 -12.69
C LYS A 106 -9.90 0.72 -13.48
N ARG A 107 -8.68 1.21 -13.79
CA ARG A 107 -7.67 0.40 -14.49
C ARG A 107 -7.24 -0.81 -13.67
N PHE A 108 -7.00 -0.59 -12.39
CA PHE A 108 -6.65 -1.66 -11.45
C PHE A 108 -7.77 -2.71 -11.36
N ASP A 109 -9.01 -2.29 -11.15
CA ASP A 109 -10.16 -3.20 -11.04
C ASP A 109 -10.39 -4.01 -12.32
N LYS A 110 -10.29 -3.37 -13.48
CA LYS A 110 -10.46 -4.01 -14.78
C LYS A 110 -9.49 -5.19 -15.01
N TYR A 111 -8.27 -5.09 -14.49
CA TYR A 111 -7.32 -6.20 -14.55
C TYR A 111 -7.85 -7.44 -13.83
N TYR A 112 -8.45 -7.28 -12.65
CA TYR A 112 -8.94 -8.40 -11.83
C TYR A 112 -10.28 -8.96 -12.29
N GLU A 113 -11.08 -8.22 -13.05
CA GLU A 113 -12.34 -8.70 -13.62
C GLU A 113 -12.14 -9.87 -14.58
N THR A 114 -10.96 -10.00 -15.18
CA THR A 114 -10.61 -11.06 -16.13
C THR A 114 -9.80 -12.20 -15.50
N GLN A 115 -9.49 -12.11 -14.22
CA GLN A 115 -8.71 -13.14 -13.52
C GLN A 115 -9.62 -14.24 -12.99
N GLU A 116 -9.22 -15.51 -13.14
CA GLU A 116 -9.92 -16.64 -12.53
C GLU A 116 -9.74 -16.69 -11.00
N LYS A 117 -8.59 -16.20 -10.54
CA LYS A 117 -8.24 -16.16 -9.12
C LYS A 117 -8.94 -15.00 -8.43
N GLU A 118 -9.54 -15.25 -7.28
CA GLU A 118 -10.11 -14.21 -6.44
C GLU A 118 -9.02 -13.39 -5.74
N TRP A 119 -9.14 -12.07 -5.83
CA TRP A 119 -8.23 -11.10 -5.22
C TRP A 119 -9.00 -10.15 -4.31
N VAL A 120 -8.57 -10.05 -3.06
CA VAL A 120 -9.04 -8.99 -2.15
C VAL A 120 -8.29 -7.71 -2.52
N ARG A 121 -9.03 -6.68 -2.94
CA ARG A 121 -8.45 -5.43 -3.48
C ARG A 121 -8.43 -4.33 -2.44
N HIS A 122 -7.31 -3.61 -2.37
CA HIS A 122 -7.09 -2.48 -1.46
C HIS A 122 -6.61 -1.27 -2.25
N TYR A 123 -7.06 -0.09 -1.84
CA TYR A 123 -6.72 1.19 -2.45
C TYR A 123 -6.17 2.09 -1.37
N CYS A 124 -4.91 2.48 -1.50
CA CYS A 124 -4.19 3.25 -0.50
C CYS A 124 -3.61 4.52 -1.10
N LEU A 125 -3.80 5.63 -0.40
CA LEU A 125 -3.07 6.87 -0.64
C LEU A 125 -2.10 7.05 0.53
N ILE A 126 -0.83 7.23 0.24
CA ILE A 126 0.21 7.43 1.25
C ILE A 126 0.77 8.85 1.10
N THR A 127 0.80 9.60 2.19
CA THR A 127 1.32 10.97 2.20
C THR A 127 2.28 11.21 3.36
N CYS A 128 3.19 12.17 3.18
CA CYS A 128 4.04 12.67 4.26
C CYS A 128 3.41 13.86 5.02
N ILE A 129 2.26 14.36 4.55
CA ILE A 129 1.53 15.42 5.23
C ILE A 129 0.74 14.79 6.38
N GLU A 130 1.01 15.27 7.58
CA GLU A 130 0.36 14.72 8.77
C GLU A 130 -1.05 15.31 8.97
N ARG A 131 -1.90 14.61 9.72
CA ARG A 131 -3.29 15.03 9.97
C ARG A 131 -3.40 16.29 10.80
N GLU A 132 -2.36 16.60 11.59
CA GLU A 132 -2.22 17.80 12.39
C GLU A 132 -1.94 19.04 11.56
N GLU A 133 -1.73 18.90 10.24
CA GLU A 133 -1.62 19.98 9.26
C GLU A 133 -2.90 20.08 8.39
N PRO A 134 -4.06 20.44 8.95
CA PRO A 134 -5.35 20.30 8.27
C PRO A 134 -5.41 21.07 6.94
N GLU A 135 -4.83 22.25 6.87
CA GLU A 135 -4.82 23.06 5.64
C GLU A 135 -4.11 22.36 4.47
N LYS A 136 -3.10 21.55 4.77
CA LYS A 136 -2.35 20.80 3.76
C LYS A 136 -2.94 19.43 3.50
N PHE A 137 -3.53 18.82 4.54
CA PHE A 137 -4.06 17.45 4.48
C PHE A 137 -5.45 17.38 3.82
N GLU A 138 -6.28 18.41 3.97
CA GLU A 138 -7.67 18.46 3.48
C GLU A 138 -7.81 18.08 1.99
N LYS A 139 -6.85 18.49 1.16
CA LYS A 139 -6.85 18.17 -0.28
C LYS A 139 -6.86 16.66 -0.60
N TYR A 140 -6.46 15.80 0.35
CA TYR A 140 -6.43 14.35 0.16
C TYR A 140 -7.73 13.66 0.61
N LEU A 141 -8.60 14.34 1.37
CA LEU A 141 -9.83 13.73 1.92
C LEU A 141 -10.77 13.20 0.83
N VAL A 142 -10.76 13.82 -0.35
CA VAL A 142 -11.54 13.35 -1.50
C VAL A 142 -11.18 11.90 -1.92
N ALA A 143 -10.03 11.40 -1.52
CA ALA A 143 -9.65 10.01 -1.79
C ALA A 143 -10.61 9.00 -1.16
N HIS A 144 -11.25 9.35 -0.04
CA HIS A 144 -12.29 8.52 0.57
C HIS A 144 -13.50 8.33 -0.34
N ASP A 145 -13.88 9.34 -1.12
CA ASP A 145 -15.00 9.27 -2.07
C ASP A 145 -14.75 8.24 -3.17
N TYR A 146 -13.49 7.97 -3.45
CA TYR A 146 -13.06 6.96 -4.42
C TYR A 146 -12.67 5.62 -3.78
N GLY A 147 -12.93 5.46 -2.47
CA GLY A 147 -12.71 4.23 -1.73
C GLY A 147 -11.26 3.97 -1.33
N TYR A 148 -10.40 5.00 -1.34
CA TYR A 148 -9.04 4.89 -0.84
C TYR A 148 -8.98 5.07 0.67
N LYS A 149 -8.14 4.28 1.32
CA LYS A 149 -7.67 4.56 2.68
C LYS A 149 -6.48 5.51 2.60
N ILE A 150 -6.44 6.51 3.46
CA ILE A 150 -5.35 7.47 3.53
C ILE A 150 -4.47 7.13 4.71
N PHE A 151 -3.18 7.01 4.46
CA PHE A 151 -2.16 6.77 5.48
C PHE A 151 -1.12 7.87 5.45
N THR A 152 -0.74 8.38 6.62
CA THR A 152 0.47 9.18 6.76
C THR A 152 1.67 8.27 7.01
N PHE A 153 2.89 8.77 6.79
CA PHE A 153 4.08 8.00 7.13
C PHE A 153 4.15 7.67 8.61
N TYR A 154 3.79 8.61 9.45
CA TYR A 154 3.78 8.41 10.90
C TYR A 154 2.83 7.26 11.30
N GLU A 155 1.62 7.24 10.75
CA GLU A 155 0.66 6.15 10.98
C GLU A 155 1.18 4.79 10.53
N LEU A 156 1.91 4.73 9.40
CA LEU A 156 2.47 3.48 8.90
C LEU A 156 3.66 2.99 9.71
N LEU A 157 4.59 3.89 10.04
CA LEU A 157 5.79 3.54 10.80
C LEU A 157 5.47 3.21 12.26
N GLY A 158 4.44 3.84 12.83
CA GLY A 158 4.05 3.70 14.22
C GLY A 158 4.89 4.53 15.18
N GLU A 159 4.38 4.73 16.39
CA GLU A 159 5.07 5.46 17.44
C GLU A 159 6.28 4.67 17.96
N ASN A 160 7.39 5.38 18.16
CA ASN A 160 8.55 4.96 18.96
C ASN A 160 9.15 3.59 18.59
N VAL A 161 9.46 3.39 17.30
CA VAL A 161 10.34 2.27 16.93
C VAL A 161 11.79 2.72 17.13
N GLU A 162 12.35 2.42 18.29
CA GLU A 162 13.79 2.54 18.53
C GLU A 162 14.51 1.42 17.78
N TYR A 163 15.18 1.77 16.69
CA TYR A 163 16.09 0.86 16.01
C TYR A 163 17.48 0.96 16.64
N LYS A 164 18.04 -0.18 17.01
CA LYS A 164 19.47 -0.26 17.31
C LYS A 164 20.22 -0.53 15.99
N GLU A 165 21.47 -0.09 15.92
CA GLU A 165 22.34 -0.34 14.73
C GLU A 165 22.40 -1.83 14.34
N SER A 166 22.24 -2.73 15.31
CA SER A 166 22.16 -4.17 15.09
C SER A 166 20.88 -4.67 14.42
N ASP A 167 19.86 -3.81 14.31
CA ASP A 167 18.52 -4.16 13.82
C ASP A 167 18.36 -3.82 12.32
N ILE A 168 19.36 -3.14 11.74
CA ILE A 168 19.45 -2.72 10.34
C ILE A 168 20.52 -3.58 9.61
#